data_ff39a8e9288236e8186659501946e3b7
#
_entry.id   ff39a8e9288236e8186659501946e3b7
#
_cell.length_a   1.000
_cell.length_b   1.000
_cell.length_c   1.000
_cell.angle_alpha   90.00
_cell.angle_beta   90.00
_cell.angle_gamma   90.00
#
_symmetry.space_group_name_H-M   'P 1'
#
loop_
_entity.id
_entity.type
_entity.pdbx_description
1 polymer ?
#
loop_
_entity_poly.entity_id
_entity_poly.type
_entity_poly.pdbx_seq_one_letter_code
_entity_poly.pdbx_strand_id
1 'polypeptide(L)'
;MNNGNLKLWKVVSTTDPANTTRVNHRGGFTAICAQSQVKAATEQFGVYGIGWGIQFDSDEYIRDGSGNILEYVYKGTLWFLLDGERGVLPCQSSIKYKAGDDVQMKAETHARSKALSKLGFNADVYEGRFDDNKFVGRSNGMSNGKSNGVAKRYDHDKAVSTSRALRDLRSACLAAGVTTEQKREFIAQWVTKYSVDSFERLSVTQIEQCINEIKQLKGSGAAR
;
A
#
# COMPACT_ATOMS: atom_id res chain seq x y z
N MET A 1 -20.47 4.54 21.22
CA MET A 1 -19.11 5.10 21.35
C MET A 1 -18.67 5.66 20.02
N ASN A 2 -18.30 6.92 19.97
CA ASN A 2 -18.00 7.61 18.71
C ASN A 2 -16.62 7.17 18.20
N ASN A 3 -16.57 6.37 17.12
CA ASN A 3 -15.33 5.84 16.53
C ASN A 3 -14.56 6.90 15.71
N GLY A 4 -14.67 8.19 16.04
CA GLY A 4 -14.00 9.29 15.34
C GLY A 4 -12.48 9.12 15.28
N ASN A 5 -11.87 8.59 16.34
CA ASN A 5 -10.42 8.39 16.44
C ASN A 5 -9.85 7.38 15.43
N LEU A 6 -10.68 6.51 14.86
CA LEU A 6 -10.27 5.54 13.84
C LEU A 6 -10.66 5.96 12.42
N LYS A 7 -11.15 7.18 12.21
CA LYS A 7 -11.59 7.67 10.90
C LYS A 7 -10.45 7.60 9.88
N LEU A 8 -9.31 8.20 10.21
CA LEU A 8 -8.11 8.17 9.38
C LEU A 8 -7.64 6.72 9.14
N TRP A 9 -7.49 5.95 10.22
CA TRP A 9 -7.01 4.56 10.15
C TRP A 9 -7.81 3.70 9.17
N LYS A 10 -9.13 3.80 9.18
CA LYS A 10 -10.01 3.04 8.28
C LYS A 10 -9.78 3.35 6.80
N VAL A 11 -9.39 4.57 6.50
CA VAL A 11 -9.14 5.01 5.11
C VAL A 11 -7.77 4.58 4.61
N VAL A 12 -6.73 4.63 5.48
CA VAL A 12 -5.33 4.47 5.06
C VAL A 12 -4.72 3.10 5.39
N SER A 13 -5.44 2.23 6.09
CA SER A 13 -4.90 0.97 6.60
C SER A 13 -4.79 -0.14 5.56
N THR A 14 -5.50 -0.02 4.45
CA THR A 14 -5.48 -1.04 3.38
C THR A 14 -4.47 -0.67 2.30
N THR A 15 -3.59 -1.61 1.98
CA THR A 15 -2.54 -1.45 0.98
C THR A 15 -2.95 -2.05 -0.35
N ASP A 16 -2.84 -1.29 -1.43
CA ASP A 16 -2.93 -1.85 -2.78
C ASP A 16 -1.72 -2.76 -3.03
N PRO A 17 -1.92 -4.07 -3.28
CA PRO A 17 -0.83 -5.00 -3.57
C PRO A 17 0.10 -4.56 -4.70
N ALA A 18 -0.40 -3.77 -5.67
CA ALA A 18 0.41 -3.20 -6.74
C ALA A 18 1.48 -2.22 -6.24
N ASN A 19 1.31 -1.68 -5.04
CA ASN A 19 2.25 -0.78 -4.38
C ASN A 19 3.17 -1.51 -3.39
N THR A 20 3.28 -2.83 -3.51
CA THR A 20 4.15 -3.66 -2.66
C THR A 20 5.14 -4.45 -3.49
N THR A 21 6.24 -4.85 -2.86
CA THR A 21 7.25 -5.72 -3.46
C THR A 21 7.67 -6.76 -2.44
N ARG A 22 7.68 -8.05 -2.85
CA ARG A 22 8.21 -9.12 -2.02
C ARG A 22 9.73 -9.05 -1.98
N VAL A 23 10.29 -8.99 -0.78
CA VAL A 23 11.73 -9.02 -0.53
C VAL A 23 12.10 -10.38 0.03
N ASN A 24 12.88 -11.17 -0.71
CA ASN A 24 13.15 -12.57 -0.38
C ASN A 24 14.33 -12.81 0.56
N HIS A 25 15.07 -11.78 0.97
CA HIS A 25 16.16 -11.93 1.92
C HIS A 25 15.69 -11.66 3.36
N ARG A 26 16.48 -12.10 4.36
CA ARG A 26 16.18 -11.95 5.80
C ARG A 26 14.85 -12.58 6.25
N GLY A 27 14.50 -13.74 5.70
CA GLY A 27 13.27 -14.45 6.04
C GLY A 27 12.05 -14.03 5.24
N GLY A 28 12.22 -13.11 4.29
CA GLY A 28 11.15 -12.58 3.46
C GLY A 28 10.27 -11.57 4.19
N PHE A 29 9.96 -10.48 3.52
CA PHE A 29 8.98 -9.49 3.99
C PHE A 29 8.39 -8.74 2.80
N THR A 30 7.26 -8.09 3.01
CA THR A 30 6.64 -7.22 2.03
C THR A 30 7.11 -5.78 2.24
N ALA A 31 7.75 -5.21 1.24
CA ALA A 31 8.12 -3.80 1.21
C ALA A 31 7.01 -2.97 0.56
N ILE A 32 6.74 -1.80 1.11
CA ILE A 32 5.77 -0.84 0.60
C ILE A 32 6.51 0.16 -0.30
N CYS A 33 5.90 0.52 -1.43
CA CYS A 33 6.38 1.61 -2.25
C CYS A 33 6.30 2.93 -1.47
N ALA A 34 7.46 3.53 -1.15
CA ALA A 34 7.51 4.76 -0.35
C ALA A 34 6.74 5.92 -1.00
N GLN A 35 6.70 5.99 -2.33
CA GLN A 35 5.97 7.02 -3.05
C GLN A 35 4.46 6.85 -2.96
N SER A 36 3.95 5.61 -2.85
CA SER A 36 2.52 5.37 -2.63
C SER A 36 2.08 5.86 -1.24
N GLN A 37 2.92 5.73 -0.23
CA GLN A 37 2.67 6.31 1.09
C GLN A 37 2.62 7.83 1.07
N VAL A 38 3.55 8.48 0.35
CA VAL A 38 3.55 9.94 0.16
C VAL A 38 2.26 10.39 -0.52
N LYS A 39 1.83 9.67 -1.56
CA LYS A 39 0.57 9.96 -2.24
C LYS A 39 -0.63 9.83 -1.30
N ALA A 40 -0.74 8.72 -0.57
CA ALA A 40 -1.83 8.50 0.37
C ALA A 40 -1.84 9.56 1.50
N ALA A 41 -0.68 9.95 2.03
CA ALA A 41 -0.58 11.02 3.02
C ALA A 41 -0.99 12.39 2.43
N THR A 42 -0.62 12.66 1.18
CA THR A 42 -1.03 13.89 0.47
C THR A 42 -2.55 13.94 0.25
N GLU A 43 -3.19 12.81 -0.03
CA GLU A 43 -4.65 12.72 -0.16
C GLU A 43 -5.37 13.02 1.16
N GLN A 44 -4.76 12.71 2.31
CA GLN A 44 -5.38 12.93 3.63
C GLN A 44 -5.05 14.29 4.24
N PHE A 45 -3.82 14.76 4.07
CA PHE A 45 -3.29 15.92 4.79
C PHE A 45 -3.07 17.16 3.89
N GLY A 46 -3.19 17.01 2.57
CA GLY A 46 -2.86 18.05 1.60
C GLY A 46 -1.43 17.93 1.07
N VAL A 47 -0.95 18.97 0.39
CA VAL A 47 0.35 18.99 -0.30
C VAL A 47 1.51 18.88 0.69
N TYR A 48 2.50 18.02 0.37
CA TYR A 48 3.74 17.91 1.15
C TYR A 48 4.45 19.29 1.28
N GLY A 49 4.84 19.63 2.50
CA GLY A 49 5.42 20.93 2.84
C GLY A 49 4.39 22.02 3.17
N ILE A 50 3.08 21.80 2.89
CA ILE A 50 1.99 22.75 3.21
C ILE A 50 1.00 22.10 4.21
N GLY A 51 0.46 20.94 3.89
CA GLY A 51 -0.49 20.23 4.74
C GLY A 51 0.18 19.20 5.64
N TRP A 52 1.34 18.71 5.28
CA TRP A 52 2.17 17.80 6.07
C TRP A 52 3.61 17.81 5.58
N GLY A 53 4.50 17.24 6.37
CA GLY A 53 5.91 17.13 6.00
C GLY A 53 6.77 16.59 7.12
N ILE A 54 8.07 16.53 6.87
CA ILE A 54 9.07 16.19 7.88
C ILE A 54 9.94 17.43 8.12
N GLN A 55 10.07 17.80 9.38
CA GLN A 55 11.08 18.72 9.85
C GLN A 55 12.32 17.89 10.20
N PHE A 56 13.45 18.22 9.62
CA PHE A 56 14.74 17.66 9.99
C PHE A 56 15.17 18.26 11.35
N ASP A 57 15.51 17.39 12.30
CA ASP A 57 15.96 17.82 13.63
C ASP A 57 17.47 17.64 13.79
N SER A 58 18.01 16.44 13.53
CA SER A 58 19.44 16.15 13.58
C SER A 58 19.78 14.83 12.90
N ASP A 59 21.06 14.63 12.65
CA ASP A 59 21.61 13.37 12.22
C ASP A 59 22.95 13.06 12.93
N GLU A 60 23.35 11.79 12.88
CA GLU A 60 24.56 11.34 13.53
C GLU A 60 25.15 10.13 12.79
N TYR A 61 26.49 10.14 12.64
CA TYR A 61 27.25 8.98 12.21
C TYR A 61 27.86 8.27 13.41
N ILE A 62 27.35 7.09 13.75
CA ILE A 62 27.91 6.24 14.79
C ILE A 62 29.20 5.61 14.28
N ARG A 63 30.27 5.72 15.06
CA ARG A 63 31.62 5.20 14.72
C ARG A 63 32.06 4.16 15.73
N ASP A 64 32.92 3.23 15.28
CA ASP A 64 33.63 2.31 16.16
C ASP A 64 34.85 2.99 16.83
N GLY A 65 35.52 2.24 17.72
CA GLY A 65 36.72 2.72 18.40
C GLY A 65 37.92 3.02 17.49
N SER A 66 37.88 2.59 16.24
CA SER A 66 38.87 2.83 15.19
C SER A 66 38.48 3.99 14.26
N GLY A 67 37.32 4.63 14.49
CA GLY A 67 36.82 5.75 13.69
C GLY A 67 36.02 5.36 12.45
N ASN A 68 35.81 4.05 12.17
CA ASN A 68 35.01 3.62 11.03
C ASN A 68 33.51 3.89 11.29
N ILE A 69 32.79 4.35 10.26
CA ILE A 69 31.35 4.58 10.35
C ILE A 69 30.63 3.23 10.35
N LEU A 70 29.79 2.99 11.35
CA LEU A 70 28.97 1.80 11.51
C LEU A 70 27.52 2.03 11.04
N GLU A 71 26.94 3.15 11.48
CA GLU A 71 25.54 3.47 11.23
C GLU A 71 25.36 4.97 10.99
N TYR A 72 24.30 5.30 10.28
CA TYR A 72 23.75 6.65 10.17
C TYR A 72 22.42 6.70 10.86
N VAL A 73 22.22 7.62 11.78
CA VAL A 73 20.98 7.85 12.52
C VAL A 73 20.36 9.16 12.05
N TYR A 74 19.12 9.08 11.62
CA TYR A 74 18.29 10.22 11.23
C TYR A 74 17.23 10.48 12.31
N LYS A 75 17.05 11.74 12.71
CA LYS A 75 16.02 12.21 13.63
C LYS A 75 15.27 13.37 12.99
N GLY A 76 13.96 13.32 13.03
CA GLY A 76 13.08 14.36 12.52
C GLY A 76 11.73 14.32 13.21
N THR A 77 10.88 15.24 12.84
CA THR A 77 9.50 15.35 13.32
C THR A 77 8.56 15.37 12.11
N LEU A 78 7.70 14.37 12.00
CA LEU A 78 6.60 14.38 11.05
C LEU A 78 5.50 15.27 11.63
N TRP A 79 5.04 16.24 10.88
CA TRP A 79 3.91 17.10 11.19
C TRP A 79 2.84 16.99 10.09
N PHE A 80 1.58 17.17 10.47
CA PHE A 80 0.44 17.11 9.56
C PHE A 80 -0.73 17.94 10.07
N LEU A 81 -1.61 18.34 9.17
CA LEU A 81 -2.87 19.00 9.46
C LEU A 81 -4.02 18.01 9.22
N LEU A 82 -4.86 17.81 10.20
CA LEU A 82 -6.05 16.97 10.10
C LEU A 82 -7.24 17.67 10.78
N ASP A 83 -8.31 17.86 10.04
CA ASP A 83 -9.53 18.53 10.51
C ASP A 83 -9.25 19.91 11.15
N GLY A 84 -8.20 20.63 10.64
CA GLY A 84 -7.79 21.95 11.12
C GLY A 84 -6.81 21.94 12.31
N GLU A 85 -6.52 20.77 12.87
CA GLU A 85 -5.56 20.63 13.98
C GLU A 85 -4.19 20.15 13.47
N ARG A 86 -3.12 20.61 14.13
CA ARG A 86 -1.76 20.19 13.83
C ARG A 86 -1.35 19.02 14.72
N GLY A 87 -1.06 17.86 14.08
CA GLY A 87 -0.43 16.73 14.72
C GLY A 87 1.09 16.71 14.51
N VAL A 88 1.83 16.13 15.47
CA VAL A 88 3.28 15.91 15.38
C VAL A 88 3.66 14.54 15.92
N LEU A 89 4.63 13.89 15.26
CA LEU A 89 5.16 12.58 15.66
C LEU A 89 6.68 12.55 15.53
N PRO A 90 7.42 11.93 16.47
CA PRO A 90 8.83 11.67 16.27
C PRO A 90 9.03 10.69 15.11
N CYS A 91 10.00 11.03 14.27
CA CYS A 91 10.33 10.35 13.03
C CYS A 91 11.82 10.02 13.04
N GLN A 92 12.20 8.76 13.29
CA GLN A 92 13.59 8.38 13.39
C GLN A 92 13.89 7.02 12.78
N SER A 93 15.09 6.88 12.26
CA SER A 93 15.61 5.60 11.79
C SER A 93 17.13 5.52 11.89
N SER A 94 17.66 4.30 11.90
CA SER A 94 19.07 4.00 11.81
C SER A 94 19.31 3.05 10.63
N ILE A 95 20.34 3.34 9.85
CA ILE A 95 20.74 2.55 8.68
C ILE A 95 22.20 2.17 8.84
N LYS A 96 22.52 0.88 8.70
CA LYS A 96 23.91 0.43 8.65
C LYS A 96 24.64 1.12 7.51
N TYR A 97 25.78 1.72 7.83
CA TYR A 97 26.58 2.41 6.84
C TYR A 97 27.24 1.42 5.89
N LYS A 98 27.17 1.75 4.61
CA LYS A 98 27.92 1.07 3.57
C LYS A 98 28.43 2.14 2.60
N ALA A 99 29.73 2.14 2.33
CA ALA A 99 30.33 3.10 1.40
C ALA A 99 29.66 3.03 0.01
N GLY A 100 29.33 4.19 -0.54
CA GLY A 100 28.61 4.31 -1.82
C GLY A 100 27.10 4.17 -1.75
N ASP A 101 26.52 3.93 -0.57
CA ASP A 101 25.06 3.91 -0.37
C ASP A 101 24.54 5.29 0.01
N ASP A 102 23.33 5.62 -0.51
CA ASP A 102 22.57 6.84 -0.14
C ASP A 102 21.90 6.66 1.24
N VAL A 103 22.71 6.48 2.30
CA VAL A 103 22.22 6.17 3.65
C VAL A 103 21.30 7.22 4.20
N GLN A 104 21.55 8.50 3.87
CA GLN A 104 20.73 9.64 4.31
C GLN A 104 19.33 9.56 3.74
N MET A 105 19.19 9.41 2.43
CA MET A 105 17.88 9.29 1.76
C MET A 105 17.12 8.03 2.20
N LYS A 106 17.83 6.91 2.39
CA LYS A 106 17.25 5.68 2.91
C LYS A 106 16.73 5.86 4.33
N ALA A 107 17.51 6.52 5.19
CA ALA A 107 17.14 6.77 6.57
C ALA A 107 15.90 7.68 6.68
N GLU A 108 15.85 8.78 5.96
CA GLU A 108 14.67 9.65 5.89
C GLU A 108 13.43 8.88 5.43
N THR A 109 13.54 8.12 4.33
CA THR A 109 12.43 7.32 3.80
C THR A 109 11.92 6.30 4.82
N HIS A 110 12.82 5.60 5.52
CA HIS A 110 12.44 4.65 6.56
C HIS A 110 11.79 5.34 7.77
N ALA A 111 12.33 6.49 8.20
CA ALA A 111 11.79 7.26 9.30
C ALA A 111 10.36 7.72 8.99
N ARG A 112 10.14 8.28 7.78
CA ARG A 112 8.82 8.69 7.28
C ARG A 112 7.84 7.54 7.26
N SER A 113 8.22 6.41 6.68
CA SER A 113 7.36 5.23 6.58
C SER A 113 6.94 4.72 7.96
N LYS A 114 7.87 4.67 8.92
CA LYS A 114 7.59 4.29 10.31
C LYS A 114 6.67 5.30 11.03
N ALA A 115 6.82 6.59 10.77
CA ALA A 115 5.95 7.60 11.35
C ALA A 115 4.53 7.51 10.78
N LEU A 116 4.38 7.38 9.46
CA LEU A 116 3.09 7.20 8.81
C LEU A 116 2.38 5.92 9.27
N SER A 117 3.10 4.81 9.48
CA SER A 117 2.50 3.58 10.00
C SER A 117 1.86 3.73 11.36
N LYS A 118 2.37 4.62 12.22
CA LYS A 118 1.75 4.95 13.52
C LYS A 118 0.41 5.66 13.38
N LEU A 119 0.16 6.29 12.24
CA LEU A 119 -1.14 6.90 11.88
C LEU A 119 -2.07 5.92 11.16
N GLY A 120 -1.64 4.68 10.97
CA GLY A 120 -2.41 3.63 10.31
C GLY A 120 -2.11 3.41 8.83
N PHE A 121 -1.23 4.20 8.21
CA PHE A 121 -0.89 4.00 6.79
C PHE A 121 -0.28 2.62 6.58
N ASN A 122 -0.89 1.86 5.66
CA ASN A 122 -0.49 0.49 5.32
C ASN A 122 -0.44 -0.45 6.54
N ALA A 123 -1.35 -0.28 7.51
CA ALA A 123 -1.35 -1.07 8.74
C ALA A 123 -1.44 -2.57 8.47
N ASP A 124 -2.16 -3.00 7.43
CA ASP A 124 -2.28 -4.39 6.99
C ASP A 124 -0.92 -5.04 6.67
N VAL A 125 0.03 -4.30 6.07
CA VAL A 125 1.40 -4.78 5.83
C VAL A 125 2.18 -4.87 7.14
N TYR A 126 2.09 -3.83 8.00
CA TYR A 126 2.78 -3.82 9.30
C TYR A 126 2.21 -4.84 10.28
N GLU A 127 0.93 -5.16 10.17
CA GLU A 127 0.27 -6.25 10.91
C GLU A 127 0.64 -7.65 10.36
N GLY A 128 1.42 -7.73 9.27
CA GLY A 128 1.91 -8.97 8.70
C GLY A 128 0.87 -9.73 7.87
N ARG A 129 -0.21 -9.08 7.45
CA ARG A 129 -1.26 -9.73 6.63
C ARG A 129 -0.78 -10.11 5.23
N PHE A 130 0.35 -9.56 4.80
CA PHE A 130 1.04 -9.88 3.54
C PHE A 130 2.15 -10.92 3.71
N ASP A 131 2.56 -11.21 4.95
CA ASP A 131 3.68 -12.11 5.25
C ASP A 131 3.18 -13.32 6.03
N ASP A 132 3.11 -14.47 5.39
CA ASP A 132 2.62 -15.74 5.96
C ASP A 132 3.32 -16.18 7.27
N ASN A 133 4.42 -15.53 7.67
CA ASN A 133 5.31 -15.99 8.74
C ASN A 133 5.33 -15.14 10.02
N LYS A 134 4.70 -13.97 10.08
CA LYS A 134 4.87 -13.09 11.26
C LYS A 134 3.89 -13.31 12.39
N PHE A 135 2.72 -13.88 12.14
CA PHE A 135 1.67 -14.04 13.14
C PHE A 135 1.04 -15.44 13.25
N VAL A 136 1.51 -16.42 12.49
CA VAL A 136 1.12 -17.80 12.70
C VAL A 136 1.97 -18.37 13.83
N GLY A 137 1.52 -18.23 15.11
CA GLY A 137 2.10 -19.00 16.19
C GLY A 137 2.49 -18.28 17.47
N ARG A 138 1.70 -17.32 17.96
CA ARG A 138 1.75 -16.92 19.37
C ARG A 138 0.36 -16.98 20.02
N SER A 139 -0.34 -18.08 19.87
CA SER A 139 -1.34 -18.52 20.83
C SER A 139 -0.79 -19.75 21.51
N ASN A 140 -0.31 -19.53 22.71
CA ASN A 140 -0.10 -20.44 23.84
C ASN A 140 0.20 -21.90 23.54
N GLY A 141 1.29 -22.32 24.14
CA GLY A 141 1.72 -23.70 24.28
C GLY A 141 0.62 -24.66 24.72
N MET A 142 0.90 -25.92 24.42
CA MET A 142 0.18 -27.16 24.76
C MET A 142 -1.05 -27.44 23.90
N SER A 143 -0.82 -28.08 22.76
CA SER A 143 -1.39 -29.41 22.55
C SER A 143 -0.83 -30.00 21.24
N ASN A 144 -0.27 -31.21 21.33
CA ASN A 144 -0.11 -32.15 20.23
C ASN A 144 -1.48 -32.41 19.62
N GLY A 145 -1.68 -31.96 18.37
CA GLY A 145 -2.90 -32.20 17.65
C GLY A 145 -2.77 -31.72 16.22
N LYS A 146 -2.61 -32.65 15.28
CA LYS A 146 -2.81 -32.38 13.86
C LYS A 146 -4.19 -31.74 13.68
N SER A 147 -4.28 -30.45 13.52
CA SER A 147 -5.49 -29.81 13.03
C SER A 147 -5.23 -29.26 11.64
N ASN A 148 -5.85 -29.89 10.64
CA ASN A 148 -6.06 -29.33 9.32
C ASN A 148 -6.93 -28.07 9.44
N GLY A 149 -6.35 -26.97 9.86
CA GLY A 149 -6.94 -25.64 9.80
C GLY A 149 -6.64 -25.06 8.43
N VAL A 150 -7.61 -25.12 7.51
CA VAL A 150 -7.59 -24.34 6.27
C VAL A 150 -7.71 -22.87 6.66
N ALA A 151 -6.58 -22.25 7.00
CA ALA A 151 -6.48 -20.79 6.96
C ALA A 151 -6.76 -20.39 5.50
N LYS A 152 -7.79 -19.55 5.27
CA LYS A 152 -8.01 -18.94 3.95
C LYS A 152 -6.71 -18.23 3.59
N ARG A 153 -5.88 -18.87 2.75
CA ARG A 153 -4.77 -18.22 2.07
C ARG A 153 -5.37 -17.01 1.36
N TYR A 154 -4.95 -15.84 1.75
CA TYR A 154 -5.19 -14.66 0.93
C TYR A 154 -4.41 -14.91 -0.35
N ASP A 155 -5.13 -15.17 -1.42
CA ASP A 155 -4.55 -15.63 -2.68
C ASP A 155 -3.86 -14.43 -3.34
N HIS A 156 -2.58 -14.22 -2.97
CA HIS A 156 -1.74 -13.13 -3.48
C HIS A 156 -1.72 -13.15 -5.01
N ASP A 157 -1.65 -14.36 -5.61
CA ASP A 157 -1.65 -14.53 -7.05
C ASP A 157 -2.99 -14.06 -7.65
N LYS A 158 -4.08 -14.26 -6.93
CA LYS A 158 -5.41 -13.79 -7.33
C LYS A 158 -5.53 -12.26 -7.23
N ALA A 159 -4.97 -11.63 -6.19
CA ALA A 159 -4.98 -10.17 -6.04
C ALA A 159 -4.10 -9.50 -7.10
N VAL A 160 -2.91 -10.05 -7.38
CA VAL A 160 -2.00 -9.56 -8.43
C VAL A 160 -2.63 -9.74 -9.80
N SER A 161 -3.27 -10.89 -10.08
CA SER A 161 -3.95 -11.14 -11.34
C SER A 161 -5.15 -10.22 -11.54
N THR A 162 -5.92 -9.94 -10.48
CA THR A 162 -7.05 -8.98 -10.52
C THR A 162 -6.57 -7.56 -10.82
N SER A 163 -5.52 -7.10 -10.16
CA SER A 163 -4.95 -5.76 -10.40
C SER A 163 -4.39 -5.62 -11.82
N ARG A 164 -3.81 -6.69 -12.37
CA ARG A 164 -3.36 -6.72 -13.77
C ARG A 164 -4.55 -6.65 -14.73
N ALA A 165 -5.57 -7.48 -14.51
CA ALA A 165 -6.77 -7.50 -15.35
C ALA A 165 -7.51 -6.15 -15.34
N LEU A 166 -7.57 -5.45 -14.22
CA LEU A 166 -8.15 -4.10 -14.13
C LEU A 166 -7.33 -3.05 -14.91
N ARG A 167 -6.00 -3.16 -14.91
CA ARG A 167 -5.16 -2.29 -15.77
C ARG A 167 -5.39 -2.56 -17.24
N ASP A 168 -5.49 -3.83 -17.63
CA ASP A 168 -5.74 -4.25 -19.01
C ASP A 168 -7.12 -3.77 -19.48
N LEU A 169 -8.14 -3.82 -18.61
CA LEU A 169 -9.46 -3.26 -18.89
C LEU A 169 -9.41 -1.74 -19.10
N ARG A 170 -8.68 -1.01 -18.24
CA ARG A 170 -8.49 0.44 -18.40
C ARG A 170 -7.83 0.76 -19.74
N SER A 171 -6.80 0.00 -20.12
CA SER A 171 -6.12 0.14 -21.41
C SER A 171 -7.04 -0.16 -22.57
N ALA A 172 -7.89 -1.19 -22.48
CA ALA A 172 -8.89 -1.52 -23.50
C ALA A 172 -9.92 -0.40 -23.69
N CYS A 173 -10.43 0.17 -22.60
CA CYS A 173 -11.34 1.32 -22.65
C CYS A 173 -10.71 2.54 -23.33
N LEU A 174 -9.44 2.85 -23.00
CA LEU A 174 -8.71 3.95 -23.64
C LEU A 174 -8.52 3.70 -25.13
N ALA A 175 -8.09 2.49 -25.52
CA ALA A 175 -7.88 2.10 -26.91
C ALA A 175 -9.17 2.09 -27.73
N ALA A 176 -10.33 1.89 -27.10
CA ALA A 176 -11.65 1.94 -27.72
C ALA A 176 -12.27 3.35 -27.74
N GLY A 177 -11.61 4.36 -27.16
CA GLY A 177 -12.12 5.73 -27.10
C GLY A 177 -13.34 5.89 -26.17
N VAL A 178 -13.53 5.00 -25.20
CA VAL A 178 -14.69 5.02 -24.29
C VAL A 178 -14.64 6.26 -23.39
N THR A 179 -15.70 7.08 -23.43
CA THR A 179 -15.82 8.30 -22.63
C THR A 179 -16.01 7.99 -21.13
N THR A 180 -15.89 9.01 -20.29
CA THR A 180 -16.08 8.86 -18.84
C THR A 180 -17.53 8.45 -18.48
N GLU A 181 -18.52 8.99 -19.22
CA GLU A 181 -19.92 8.63 -19.06
C GLU A 181 -20.18 7.17 -19.45
N GLN A 182 -19.73 6.78 -20.64
CA GLN A 182 -19.83 5.39 -21.08
C GLN A 182 -19.15 4.40 -20.13
N LYS A 183 -18.01 4.77 -19.52
CA LYS A 183 -17.38 3.93 -18.48
C LYS A 183 -18.28 3.73 -17.28
N ARG A 184 -18.98 4.77 -16.82
CA ARG A 184 -19.93 4.64 -15.69
C ARG A 184 -21.08 3.71 -16.04
N GLU A 185 -21.62 3.83 -17.24
CA GLU A 185 -22.71 2.97 -17.72
C GLU A 185 -22.25 1.51 -17.80
N PHE A 186 -21.09 1.22 -18.39
CA PHE A 186 -20.52 -0.13 -18.44
C PHE A 186 -20.30 -0.71 -17.05
N ILE A 187 -19.73 0.05 -16.12
CA ILE A 187 -19.54 -0.40 -14.74
C ILE A 187 -20.88 -0.78 -14.12
N ALA A 188 -21.91 0.05 -14.24
CA ALA A 188 -23.24 -0.24 -13.71
C ALA A 188 -23.85 -1.50 -14.33
N GLN A 189 -23.71 -1.67 -15.67
CA GLN A 189 -24.18 -2.86 -16.37
C GLN A 189 -23.44 -4.13 -15.90
N TRP A 190 -22.11 -4.08 -15.74
CA TRP A 190 -21.32 -5.23 -15.30
C TRP A 190 -21.59 -5.60 -13.85
N VAL A 191 -21.72 -4.63 -12.96
CA VAL A 191 -22.10 -4.86 -11.54
C VAL A 191 -23.45 -5.60 -11.49
N THR A 192 -24.43 -5.15 -12.27
CA THR A 192 -25.74 -5.81 -12.35
C THR A 192 -25.66 -7.20 -12.99
N LYS A 193 -24.95 -7.32 -14.13
CA LYS A 193 -24.81 -8.57 -14.89
C LYS A 193 -24.18 -9.68 -14.06
N TYR A 194 -23.18 -9.34 -13.24
CA TYR A 194 -22.44 -10.32 -12.44
C TYR A 194 -22.92 -10.41 -10.99
N SER A 195 -23.98 -9.68 -10.63
CA SER A 195 -24.61 -9.66 -9.29
C SER A 195 -23.60 -9.43 -8.16
N VAL A 196 -22.68 -8.46 -8.36
CA VAL A 196 -21.69 -8.05 -7.36
C VAL A 196 -22.08 -6.71 -6.74
N ASP A 197 -21.64 -6.45 -5.50
CA ASP A 197 -21.95 -5.19 -4.79
C ASP A 197 -21.14 -4.01 -5.33
N SER A 198 -19.99 -4.28 -5.92
CA SER A 198 -19.11 -3.27 -6.51
C SER A 198 -18.23 -3.86 -7.61
N PHE A 199 -17.73 -2.98 -8.48
CA PHE A 199 -16.87 -3.36 -9.60
C PHE A 199 -15.55 -4.04 -9.17
N GLU A 200 -15.02 -3.65 -8.01
CA GLU A 200 -13.78 -4.21 -7.44
C GLU A 200 -13.94 -5.66 -6.99
N ARG A 201 -15.18 -6.15 -6.87
CA ARG A 201 -15.48 -7.55 -6.51
C ARG A 201 -15.57 -8.50 -7.70
N LEU A 202 -15.39 -8.01 -8.92
CA LEU A 202 -15.34 -8.85 -10.10
C LEU A 202 -14.12 -9.79 -10.04
N SER A 203 -14.34 -11.04 -10.42
CA SER A 203 -13.25 -12.02 -10.62
C SER A 203 -12.43 -11.69 -11.88
N VAL A 204 -11.20 -12.21 -11.96
CA VAL A 204 -10.33 -12.04 -13.14
C VAL A 204 -11.04 -12.44 -14.41
N THR A 205 -11.71 -13.60 -14.41
CA THR A 205 -12.46 -14.10 -15.59
C THR A 205 -13.60 -13.16 -16.00
N GLN A 206 -14.30 -12.56 -15.03
CA GLN A 206 -15.34 -11.57 -15.32
C GLN A 206 -14.76 -10.29 -15.92
N ILE A 207 -13.61 -9.83 -15.41
CA ILE A 207 -12.91 -8.66 -15.95
C ILE A 207 -12.41 -8.94 -17.37
N GLU A 208 -11.90 -10.13 -17.67
CA GLU A 208 -11.51 -10.55 -19.02
C GLU A 208 -12.70 -10.56 -19.98
N GLN A 209 -13.88 -10.97 -19.52
CA GLN A 209 -15.11 -10.87 -20.30
C GLN A 209 -15.49 -9.41 -20.58
N CYS A 210 -15.37 -8.51 -19.61
CA CYS A 210 -15.57 -7.08 -19.80
C CYS A 210 -14.60 -6.50 -20.85
N ILE A 211 -13.33 -6.92 -20.82
CA ILE A 211 -12.31 -6.51 -21.83
C ILE A 211 -12.74 -6.96 -23.25
N ASN A 212 -13.25 -8.18 -23.39
CA ASN A 212 -13.69 -8.69 -24.67
C ASN A 212 -14.92 -7.93 -25.20
N GLU A 213 -15.87 -7.58 -24.33
CA GLU A 213 -17.03 -6.74 -24.70
C GLU A 213 -16.57 -5.37 -25.23
N ILE A 214 -15.63 -4.70 -24.55
CA ILE A 214 -15.06 -3.42 -25.00
C ILE A 214 -14.34 -3.56 -26.36
N LYS A 215 -13.60 -4.64 -26.57
CA LYS A 215 -12.92 -4.89 -27.84
C LYS A 215 -13.90 -5.12 -29.00
N GLN A 216 -15.02 -5.79 -28.77
CA GLN A 216 -16.05 -6.02 -29.77
C GLN A 216 -16.73 -4.72 -30.20
N LEU A 217 -16.95 -3.76 -29.30
CA LEU A 217 -17.49 -2.44 -29.61
C LEU A 217 -16.61 -1.70 -30.63
N LYS A 218 -15.28 -1.83 -30.54
CA LYS A 218 -14.34 -1.26 -31.50
C LYS A 218 -14.45 -1.91 -32.88
N GLY A 219 -14.73 -3.22 -32.95
CA GLY A 219 -14.87 -3.99 -34.19
C GLY A 219 -16.19 -3.72 -34.93
N SER A 220 -17.23 -3.30 -34.24
CA SER A 220 -18.57 -3.07 -34.77
C SER A 220 -18.85 -1.62 -35.26
N GLY A 221 -17.85 -0.73 -35.19
CA GLY A 221 -17.98 0.65 -35.71
C GLY A 221 -19.00 1.53 -34.97
N ALA A 222 -19.46 1.14 -33.76
CA ALA A 222 -20.48 1.84 -32.98
C ALA A 222 -19.90 2.93 -32.04
N ALA A 223 -18.74 3.51 -32.41
CA ALA A 223 -18.19 4.70 -31.76
C ALA A 223 -18.30 5.89 -32.74
N ARG A 224 -19.51 6.44 -32.88
CA ARG A 224 -19.75 7.78 -33.41
C ARG A 224 -20.51 8.61 -32.41
#